data_62ae72c5a1bea1f7bd3fa774ed4fa92e
#
_entry.id   62ae72c5a1bea1f7bd3fa774ed4fa92e
#
_cell.length_a   1.000
_cell.length_b   1.000
_cell.length_c   1.000
_cell.angle_alpha   90.00
_cell.angle_beta   90.00
_cell.angle_gamma   90.00
#
_symmetry.space_group_name_H-M   'P 1'
#
loop_
_entity.id
_entity.type
_entity.pdbx_description
1 polymer ?
#
loop_
_entity_poly.entity_id
_entity_poly.type
_entity_poly.pdbx_seq_one_letter_code
_entity_poly.pdbx_strand_id
1 'polypeptide(L)'
;MSVTTPEMLACILTPSFFSAMSATSWFLRTLSPTATTGTLGAPTPMRSAMRTQLRGTVKFIFQPAEEGGGGAKAMIKDGVLENPHVDILLGMHLLFNPAGTLAFKRGYALTASDSFTLTITGKGGHGAKPHETNDVVLTACKAVENLHQIVSRKINPQRMAILSVGSIQSGTASNVLPETATIRGTVRTLETDVQEQMIAGVRAAAQSACDFTGAEFNLDYRIMEPAVHNDDAVMAHITDVFRQMLGEDSVIELTEPRCGSEDFSNYQRPGVQTGYFWLGGAYPGEAHPSTNHQPRYNWDERTMRTGVQAACAAVCSYLIAD
;
A
#
# COMPACT_ATOMS: atom_id res chain seq x y z
N MET A 1 -5.82 6.53 28.69
CA MET A 1 -5.70 5.07 28.65
C MET A 1 -4.23 4.76 28.76
N SER A 2 -3.80 3.97 29.74
CA SER A 2 -2.40 3.58 29.87
C SER A 2 -2.04 2.67 28.71
N VAL A 3 -1.07 3.07 27.90
CA VAL A 3 -0.48 2.20 26.88
C VAL A 3 0.26 1.10 27.64
N THR A 4 -0.25 -0.13 27.58
CA THR A 4 0.47 -1.29 28.13
C THR A 4 1.73 -1.48 27.31
N THR A 5 2.87 -1.69 27.98
CA THR A 5 4.14 -1.98 27.27
C THR A 5 3.95 -3.24 26.43
N PRO A 6 4.11 -3.18 25.09
CA PRO A 6 3.94 -4.35 24.24
C PRO A 6 5.03 -5.38 24.53
N GLU A 7 4.68 -6.64 24.56
CA GLU A 7 5.66 -7.74 24.72
C GLU A 7 6.49 -7.91 23.44
N MET A 8 5.92 -7.55 22.29
CA MET A 8 6.54 -7.67 20.96
C MET A 8 6.30 -6.45 20.08
N LEU A 9 7.37 -5.89 19.56
CA LEU A 9 7.37 -4.87 18.51
C LEU A 9 8.05 -5.42 17.25
N ALA A 10 7.42 -5.29 16.10
CA ALA A 10 8.01 -5.67 14.83
C ALA A 10 8.17 -4.47 13.89
N CYS A 11 9.25 -4.46 13.12
CA CYS A 11 9.52 -3.47 12.09
C CYS A 11 9.66 -4.16 10.74
N ILE A 12 8.93 -3.67 9.73
CA ILE A 12 9.09 -4.10 8.35
C ILE A 12 10.06 -3.17 7.64
N LEU A 13 11.01 -3.79 6.93
CA LEU A 13 11.93 -3.14 6.03
C LEU A 13 11.66 -3.67 4.62
N THR A 14 11.18 -2.81 3.72
CA THR A 14 10.89 -3.20 2.33
C THR A 14 12.15 -3.25 1.47
N PRO A 15 12.16 -3.97 0.32
CA PRO A 15 13.32 -4.11 -0.56
C PRO A 15 13.87 -2.80 -1.10
N SER A 16 13.04 -1.78 -1.33
CA SER A 16 13.47 -0.44 -1.73
C SER A 16 14.40 0.21 -0.70
N PHE A 17 14.24 -0.12 0.57
CA PHE A 17 15.14 0.24 1.64
C PHE A 17 16.44 -0.60 1.61
N PHE A 18 16.37 -1.85 1.11
CA PHE A 18 17.51 -2.78 1.08
C PHE A 18 18.48 -2.58 -0.07
N SER A 19 18.04 -2.16 -1.25
CA SER A 19 18.97 -1.90 -2.36
C SER A 19 19.99 -0.81 -2.01
N ALA A 20 19.62 0.08 -1.07
CA ALA A 20 20.48 1.08 -0.50
C ALA A 20 21.29 0.58 0.73
N MET A 21 20.86 -0.51 1.36
CA MET A 21 21.51 -1.07 2.56
C MET A 21 22.69 -1.99 2.29
N SER A 22 23.11 -2.24 1.04
CA SER A 22 24.35 -3.00 0.77
C SER A 22 25.60 -2.37 1.41
N ALA A 23 25.53 -1.09 1.80
CA ALA A 23 26.55 -0.39 2.59
C ALA A 23 26.33 -0.41 4.11
N THR A 24 25.18 -0.90 4.60
CA THR A 24 24.81 -0.83 6.03
C THR A 24 24.86 -2.16 6.77
N SER A 25 25.93 -2.93 6.57
CA SER A 25 26.33 -3.96 7.56
C SER A 25 26.42 -3.41 9.01
N TRP A 26 26.20 -2.12 9.17
CA TRP A 26 26.32 -1.38 10.43
C TRP A 26 25.05 -1.47 11.30
N PHE A 27 23.84 -1.47 10.70
CA PHE A 27 22.57 -1.42 11.43
C PHE A 27 22.20 -2.78 12.06
N LEU A 28 22.35 -3.87 11.33
CA LEU A 28 22.14 -5.23 11.85
C LEU A 28 23.14 -5.58 12.98
N ARG A 29 24.23 -4.87 13.05
CA ARG A 29 25.20 -5.02 14.16
C ARG A 29 24.74 -4.41 15.47
N THR A 30 23.75 -3.52 15.48
CA THR A 30 23.38 -2.75 16.68
C THR A 30 22.25 -3.32 17.52
N LEU A 31 21.34 -4.13 16.99
CA LEU A 31 20.10 -4.48 17.69
C LEU A 31 19.72 -5.97 17.77
N SER A 32 20.55 -6.94 17.38
CA SER A 32 20.17 -8.36 17.45
C SER A 32 20.59 -9.06 18.74
N PRO A 33 19.64 -9.54 19.57
CA PRO A 33 19.92 -10.50 20.63
C PRO A 33 19.86 -11.97 20.19
N THR A 34 19.12 -12.30 19.13
CA THR A 34 18.93 -13.70 18.67
C THR A 34 18.79 -13.74 17.15
N ALA A 35 19.86 -13.46 16.41
CA ALA A 35 19.91 -13.95 15.03
C ALA A 35 20.53 -15.35 15.09
N THR A 36 19.71 -16.34 14.98
CA THR A 36 20.16 -17.69 14.64
C THR A 36 20.63 -17.68 13.19
N THR A 37 21.90 -18.07 13.00
CA THR A 37 22.64 -18.31 11.76
C THR A 37 23.23 -17.10 11.04
N GLY A 38 24.41 -16.72 11.51
CA GLY A 38 25.33 -15.82 10.83
C GLY A 38 26.34 -15.20 11.79
N THR A 39 27.58 -15.66 11.78
CA THR A 39 28.68 -15.12 12.61
C THR A 39 28.91 -13.64 12.28
N LEU A 40 28.39 -12.74 13.10
CA LEU A 40 28.65 -11.31 13.06
C LEU A 40 29.51 -10.93 14.28
N GLY A 41 30.64 -10.31 14.00
CA GLY A 41 31.73 -10.00 14.94
C GLY A 41 31.35 -9.29 16.24
N ALA A 42 32.30 -9.25 17.16
CA ALA A 42 32.18 -8.88 18.58
C ALA A 42 31.34 -7.63 18.90
N PRO A 43 30.57 -7.65 20.02
CA PRO A 43 29.71 -6.55 20.42
C PRO A 43 30.50 -5.34 20.91
N THR A 44 30.09 -4.14 20.46
CA THR A 44 30.60 -2.88 21.02
C THR A 44 29.98 -2.63 22.42
N PRO A 45 30.66 -1.91 23.34
CA PRO A 45 30.16 -1.65 24.70
C PRO A 45 28.76 -1.00 24.76
N MET A 46 28.40 -0.18 23.79
CA MET A 46 27.08 0.49 23.70
C MET A 46 25.93 -0.48 23.43
N ARG A 47 26.19 -1.60 22.72
CA ARG A 47 25.23 -2.70 22.50
C ARG A 47 24.84 -3.40 23.80
N SER A 48 25.79 -3.60 24.66
CA SER A 48 25.58 -4.29 25.93
C SER A 48 24.72 -3.46 26.89
N ALA A 49 24.91 -2.15 26.91
CA ALA A 49 24.20 -1.25 27.83
C ALA A 49 22.70 -1.11 27.48
N MET A 50 22.35 -0.99 26.20
CA MET A 50 20.93 -0.85 25.79
C MET A 50 20.16 -2.18 25.88
N ARG A 51 20.82 -3.31 25.61
CA ARG A 51 20.18 -4.64 25.63
C ARG A 51 19.61 -4.99 27.01
N THR A 52 20.26 -4.59 28.08
CA THR A 52 19.80 -4.86 29.45
C THR A 52 18.66 -3.98 29.89
N GLN A 53 18.35 -2.91 29.14
CA GLN A 53 17.28 -1.97 29.42
C GLN A 53 16.00 -2.27 28.64
N LEU A 54 16.09 -3.01 27.52
CA LEU A 54 14.94 -3.39 26.72
C LEU A 54 14.10 -4.46 27.43
N ARG A 55 12.83 -4.15 27.65
CA ARG A 55 11.81 -5.05 28.19
C ARG A 55 10.87 -5.45 27.08
N GLY A 56 10.98 -6.68 26.59
CA GLY A 56 10.21 -7.21 25.48
C GLY A 56 11.08 -7.69 24.33
N THR A 57 10.49 -7.91 23.19
CA THR A 57 11.15 -8.51 22.02
C THR A 57 10.97 -7.63 20.79
N VAL A 58 12.03 -7.51 19.97
CA VAL A 58 11.99 -6.84 18.67
C VAL A 58 12.13 -7.89 17.58
N LYS A 59 11.13 -7.96 16.68
CA LYS A 59 11.15 -8.80 15.49
C LYS A 59 11.43 -7.96 14.25
N PHE A 60 12.50 -8.24 13.54
CA PHE A 60 12.78 -7.65 12.24
C PHE A 60 12.18 -8.50 11.15
N ILE A 61 11.33 -7.92 10.32
CA ILE A 61 10.66 -8.56 9.21
C ILE A 61 11.24 -8.02 7.91
N PHE A 62 11.89 -8.89 7.14
CA PHE A 62 12.49 -8.59 5.85
C PHE A 62 11.57 -9.11 4.76
N GLN A 63 10.62 -8.29 4.35
CA GLN A 63 9.58 -8.70 3.43
C GLN A 63 10.05 -8.60 1.98
N PRO A 64 9.97 -9.68 1.17
CA PRO A 64 10.18 -9.65 -0.27
C PRO A 64 8.89 -9.29 -1.01
N ALA A 65 9.01 -9.00 -2.32
CA ALA A 65 7.90 -9.00 -3.28
C ALA A 65 6.69 -8.10 -2.91
N GLU A 66 6.94 -6.89 -2.40
CA GLU A 66 5.91 -5.89 -2.16
C GLU A 66 5.26 -5.46 -3.49
N GLU A 67 6.04 -5.22 -4.54
CA GLU A 67 5.63 -4.78 -5.88
C GLU A 67 4.77 -5.83 -6.63
N GLY A 68 3.62 -6.20 -6.06
CA GLY A 68 2.63 -7.08 -6.65
C GLY A 68 2.91 -8.58 -6.54
N GLY A 69 3.94 -8.98 -5.81
CA GLY A 69 4.27 -10.40 -5.59
C GLY A 69 3.58 -11.05 -4.38
N GLY A 70 2.86 -10.26 -3.55
CA GLY A 70 2.11 -10.77 -2.40
C GLY A 70 2.98 -11.24 -1.25
N GLY A 71 4.13 -10.60 -1.04
CA GLY A 71 5.10 -10.99 -0.01
C GLY A 71 4.55 -10.98 1.39
N ALA A 72 3.78 -9.95 1.77
CA ALA A 72 3.12 -9.90 3.07
C ALA A 72 2.17 -11.08 3.29
N LYS A 73 1.33 -11.40 2.31
CA LYS A 73 0.39 -12.55 2.39
C LYS A 73 1.12 -13.88 2.57
N ALA A 74 2.25 -14.07 1.86
CA ALA A 74 3.08 -15.26 1.99
C ALA A 74 3.69 -15.37 3.39
N MET A 75 4.31 -14.30 3.89
CA MET A 75 4.92 -14.28 5.22
C MET A 75 3.91 -14.48 6.35
N ILE A 76 2.70 -13.92 6.20
CA ILE A 76 1.61 -14.14 7.16
C ILE A 76 1.19 -15.61 7.18
N LYS A 77 1.07 -16.22 6.00
CA LYS A 77 0.77 -17.66 5.90
C LYS A 77 1.85 -18.52 6.56
N ASP A 78 3.10 -18.07 6.52
CA ASP A 78 4.23 -18.75 7.17
C ASP A 78 4.34 -18.41 8.68
N GLY A 79 3.38 -17.65 9.23
CA GLY A 79 3.27 -17.39 10.66
C GLY A 79 4.19 -16.25 11.15
N VAL A 80 4.53 -15.29 10.30
CA VAL A 80 5.43 -14.17 10.68
C VAL A 80 4.89 -13.33 11.83
N LEU A 81 3.58 -13.28 12.03
CA LEU A 81 2.95 -12.55 13.14
C LEU A 81 2.84 -13.39 14.43
N GLU A 82 3.20 -14.66 14.34
CA GLU A 82 3.13 -15.63 15.44
C GLU A 82 4.55 -16.02 15.89
N ASN A 83 4.65 -16.61 17.04
CA ASN A 83 5.87 -17.22 17.60
C ASN A 83 7.16 -16.40 17.49
N PRO A 84 7.30 -15.29 18.21
CA PRO A 84 6.34 -14.73 19.15
C PRO A 84 5.25 -13.90 18.45
N HIS A 85 4.09 -13.74 19.09
CA HIS A 85 3.00 -12.89 18.62
C HIS A 85 3.47 -11.44 18.50
N VAL A 86 3.03 -10.74 17.46
CA VAL A 86 3.37 -9.34 17.22
C VAL A 86 2.24 -8.44 17.73
N ASP A 87 2.53 -7.62 18.73
CA ASP A 87 1.55 -6.66 19.29
C ASP A 87 1.49 -5.39 18.46
N ILE A 88 2.66 -4.84 18.10
CA ILE A 88 2.78 -3.62 17.31
C ILE A 88 3.69 -3.87 16.11
N LEU A 89 3.24 -3.44 14.94
CA LEU A 89 3.99 -3.52 13.69
C LEU A 89 4.19 -2.14 13.08
N LEU A 90 5.43 -1.78 12.82
CA LEU A 90 5.78 -0.53 12.17
C LEU A 90 6.31 -0.77 10.76
N GLY A 91 5.83 0.03 9.80
CA GLY A 91 6.30 0.04 8.41
C GLY A 91 6.76 1.43 7.99
N MET A 92 7.75 1.50 7.09
CA MET A 92 8.30 2.76 6.60
C MET A 92 8.62 2.66 5.11
N HIS A 93 8.27 3.71 4.37
CA HIS A 93 8.58 3.83 2.95
C HIS A 93 9.19 5.21 2.63
N LEU A 94 9.90 5.33 1.51
CA LEU A 94 10.41 6.61 1.04
C LEU A 94 9.31 7.47 0.41
N LEU A 95 9.39 8.79 0.66
CA LEU A 95 8.53 9.79 0.07
C LEU A 95 9.37 10.96 -0.46
N PHE A 96 8.86 11.71 -1.42
CA PHE A 96 9.53 12.89 -2.00
C PHE A 96 9.40 14.17 -1.15
N ASN A 97 9.16 14.04 0.15
CA ASN A 97 9.36 15.12 1.12
C ASN A 97 10.87 15.38 1.31
N PRO A 98 11.27 16.54 1.81
CA PRO A 98 12.68 16.85 2.04
C PRO A 98 13.39 15.78 2.88
N ALA A 99 14.61 15.43 2.50
CA ALA A 99 15.43 14.49 3.26
C ALA A 99 15.61 14.95 4.70
N GLY A 100 15.54 14.01 5.64
CA GLY A 100 15.62 14.29 7.07
C GLY A 100 14.27 14.56 7.74
N THR A 101 13.15 14.55 6.97
CA THR A 101 11.79 14.65 7.51
C THR A 101 11.11 13.29 7.61
N LEU A 102 10.11 13.20 8.47
CA LEU A 102 9.16 12.08 8.54
C LEU A 102 7.76 12.60 8.21
N ALA A 103 7.00 11.85 7.43
CA ALA A 103 5.60 12.16 7.16
C ALA A 103 4.71 11.01 7.62
N PHE A 104 3.49 11.31 8.03
CA PHE A 104 2.52 10.32 8.46
C PHE A 104 1.10 10.78 8.18
N LYS A 105 0.14 9.86 8.28
CA LYS A 105 -1.29 10.16 8.25
C LYS A 105 -1.99 9.31 9.29
N ARG A 106 -2.81 9.92 10.16
CA ARG A 106 -3.67 9.18 11.09
C ARG A 106 -4.85 8.58 10.36
N GLY A 107 -5.34 7.45 10.85
CA GLY A 107 -6.40 6.71 10.20
C GLY A 107 -5.96 6.19 8.82
N TYR A 108 -6.77 6.36 7.80
CA TYR A 108 -6.43 5.90 6.46
C TYR A 108 -5.23 6.66 5.87
N ALA A 109 -4.15 5.94 5.60
CA ALA A 109 -2.89 6.47 5.09
C ALA A 109 -2.70 6.21 3.58
N LEU A 110 -3.11 5.01 3.11
CA LEU A 110 -3.06 4.59 1.71
C LEU A 110 -4.36 3.90 1.31
N THR A 111 -4.68 3.95 0.01
CA THR A 111 -5.91 3.34 -0.50
C THR A 111 -5.81 1.84 -0.64
N ALA A 112 -6.96 1.17 -0.60
CA ALA A 112 -7.13 -0.16 -1.16
C ALA A 112 -6.86 -0.13 -2.67
N SER A 113 -6.41 -1.25 -3.20
CA SER A 113 -6.16 -1.45 -4.61
C SER A 113 -6.94 -2.63 -5.13
N ASP A 114 -7.81 -2.38 -6.12
CA ASP A 114 -8.52 -3.43 -6.82
C ASP A 114 -8.29 -3.29 -8.32
N SER A 115 -8.48 -4.39 -9.03
CA SER A 115 -8.46 -4.42 -10.48
C SER A 115 -9.65 -5.20 -11.02
N PHE A 116 -10.07 -4.88 -12.23
CA PHE A 116 -11.09 -5.66 -12.91
C PHE A 116 -10.78 -5.88 -14.39
N THR A 117 -11.24 -7.02 -14.89
CA THR A 117 -11.31 -7.31 -16.31
C THR A 117 -12.75 -7.66 -16.63
N LEU A 118 -13.39 -6.85 -17.47
CA LEU A 118 -14.72 -7.05 -17.98
C LEU A 118 -14.63 -7.52 -19.43
N THR A 119 -15.04 -8.76 -19.68
CA THR A 119 -15.11 -9.35 -21.03
C THR A 119 -16.58 -9.37 -21.46
N ILE A 120 -16.88 -8.69 -22.55
CA ILE A 120 -18.23 -8.64 -23.15
C ILE A 120 -18.20 -9.58 -24.36
N THR A 121 -19.22 -10.42 -24.49
CA THR A 121 -19.37 -11.36 -25.59
C THR A 121 -20.72 -11.19 -26.27
N GLY A 122 -20.75 -11.35 -27.58
CA GLY A 122 -21.97 -11.24 -28.36
C GLY A 122 -21.83 -11.84 -29.75
N LYS A 123 -22.89 -11.85 -30.49
CA LYS A 123 -22.90 -12.31 -31.88
C LYS A 123 -22.29 -11.22 -32.77
N GLY A 124 -21.14 -11.52 -33.39
CA GLY A 124 -20.53 -10.69 -34.43
C GLY A 124 -21.18 -10.81 -35.77
N GLY A 125 -20.72 -10.00 -36.77
CA GLY A 125 -21.28 -10.08 -38.11
C GLY A 125 -20.79 -8.98 -39.05
N HIS A 126 -21.44 -8.87 -40.19
CA HIS A 126 -21.12 -7.88 -41.20
C HIS A 126 -21.55 -6.48 -40.77
N GLY A 127 -20.68 -5.48 -40.87
CA GLY A 127 -20.92 -4.11 -40.42
C GLY A 127 -22.12 -3.41 -41.09
N ALA A 128 -22.56 -3.85 -42.31
CA ALA A 128 -23.77 -3.35 -42.95
C ALA A 128 -25.07 -4.01 -42.44
N LYS A 129 -24.99 -4.99 -41.54
CA LYS A 129 -26.11 -5.72 -40.95
C LYS A 129 -26.07 -5.71 -39.41
N PRO A 130 -25.99 -4.55 -38.76
CA PRO A 130 -25.85 -4.47 -37.30
C PRO A 130 -27.08 -5.07 -36.56
N HIS A 131 -28.25 -5.07 -37.16
CA HIS A 131 -29.47 -5.64 -36.58
C HIS A 131 -29.46 -7.17 -36.44
N GLU A 132 -28.49 -7.87 -37.06
CA GLU A 132 -28.28 -9.31 -36.90
C GLU A 132 -27.27 -9.68 -35.83
N THR A 133 -26.74 -8.69 -35.10
CA THR A 133 -25.59 -8.82 -34.16
C THR A 133 -25.95 -8.29 -32.76
N ASN A 134 -25.08 -8.66 -31.77
CA ASN A 134 -24.99 -7.97 -30.47
C ASN A 134 -23.76 -7.09 -30.52
N ASP A 135 -23.84 -5.83 -30.85
CA ASP A 135 -22.73 -4.92 -31.07
C ASP A 135 -21.89 -4.74 -29.75
N VAL A 136 -20.88 -5.56 -29.59
CA VAL A 136 -20.02 -5.53 -28.38
C VAL A 136 -19.13 -4.28 -28.31
N VAL A 137 -18.83 -3.62 -29.44
CA VAL A 137 -18.12 -2.34 -29.44
C VAL A 137 -18.99 -1.25 -28.82
N LEU A 138 -20.24 -1.13 -29.26
CA LEU A 138 -21.20 -0.20 -28.69
C LEU A 138 -21.47 -0.51 -27.22
N THR A 139 -21.60 -1.80 -26.87
CA THR A 139 -21.79 -2.26 -25.49
C THR A 139 -20.61 -1.84 -24.61
N ALA A 140 -19.38 -2.00 -25.09
CA ALA A 140 -18.18 -1.61 -24.34
C ALA A 140 -18.09 -0.10 -24.11
N CYS A 141 -18.44 0.72 -25.11
CA CYS A 141 -18.52 2.18 -24.94
C CYS A 141 -19.53 2.57 -23.86
N LYS A 142 -20.73 1.98 -23.89
CA LYS A 142 -21.77 2.23 -22.86
C LYS A 142 -21.34 1.74 -21.48
N ALA A 143 -20.68 0.60 -21.40
CA ALA A 143 -20.13 0.10 -20.13
C ALA A 143 -19.10 1.08 -19.54
N VAL A 144 -18.21 1.65 -20.34
CA VAL A 144 -17.22 2.64 -19.88
C VAL A 144 -17.93 3.91 -19.37
N GLU A 145 -18.92 4.43 -20.07
CA GLU A 145 -19.71 5.58 -19.62
C GLU A 145 -20.38 5.30 -18.27
N ASN A 146 -21.05 4.14 -18.14
CA ASN A 146 -21.70 3.72 -16.90
C ASN A 146 -20.70 3.55 -15.75
N LEU A 147 -19.51 2.96 -16.00
CA LEU A 147 -18.45 2.78 -15.01
C LEU A 147 -18.00 4.13 -14.44
N HIS A 148 -17.75 5.13 -15.28
CA HIS A 148 -17.34 6.46 -14.81
C HIS A 148 -18.44 7.21 -14.04
N GLN A 149 -19.71 6.85 -14.23
CA GLN A 149 -20.82 7.43 -13.45
C GLN A 149 -20.92 6.89 -12.03
N ILE A 150 -20.33 5.73 -11.71
CA ILE A 150 -20.44 5.12 -10.37
C ILE A 150 -19.94 6.09 -9.31
N VAL A 151 -18.71 6.59 -9.45
CA VAL A 151 -18.10 7.51 -8.48
C VAL A 151 -18.92 8.78 -8.32
N SER A 152 -19.35 9.37 -9.43
CA SER A 152 -20.04 10.68 -9.43
C SER A 152 -21.52 10.60 -9.02
N ARG A 153 -22.18 9.42 -9.11
CA ARG A 153 -23.64 9.28 -8.94
C ARG A 153 -24.07 8.27 -7.89
N LYS A 154 -23.16 7.38 -7.45
CA LYS A 154 -23.49 6.30 -6.50
C LYS A 154 -22.71 6.40 -5.20
N ILE A 155 -21.51 6.97 -5.24
CA ILE A 155 -20.69 7.14 -4.04
C ILE A 155 -20.94 8.52 -3.43
N ASN A 156 -21.02 8.56 -2.09
CA ASN A 156 -21.10 9.82 -1.36
C ASN A 156 -19.87 10.69 -1.69
N PRO A 157 -20.03 11.95 -2.13
CA PRO A 157 -18.91 12.81 -2.53
C PRO A 157 -17.91 13.13 -1.40
N GLN A 158 -18.28 12.86 -0.16
CA GLN A 158 -17.37 12.97 1.00
C GLN A 158 -16.54 11.70 1.24
N ARG A 159 -16.79 10.64 0.49
CA ARG A 159 -16.09 9.36 0.60
C ARG A 159 -15.17 9.17 -0.61
N MET A 160 -13.96 8.71 -0.34
CA MET A 160 -12.95 8.57 -1.38
C MET A 160 -13.18 7.30 -2.20
N ALA A 161 -13.36 7.48 -3.51
CA ALA A 161 -13.34 6.40 -4.49
C ALA A 161 -12.76 6.90 -5.81
N ILE A 162 -11.93 6.06 -6.44
CA ILE A 162 -11.39 6.29 -7.79
C ILE A 162 -11.72 5.07 -8.63
N LEU A 163 -12.19 5.28 -9.87
CA LEU A 163 -12.28 4.26 -10.89
C LEU A 163 -11.60 4.77 -12.16
N SER A 164 -10.68 3.98 -12.70
CA SER A 164 -10.02 4.29 -13.95
C SER A 164 -10.10 3.11 -14.91
N VAL A 165 -10.51 3.38 -16.15
CA VAL A 165 -10.41 2.41 -17.25
C VAL A 165 -9.11 2.67 -17.99
N GLY A 166 -8.17 1.73 -17.88
CA GLY A 166 -6.85 1.83 -18.49
C GLY A 166 -6.72 1.20 -19.86
N SER A 167 -7.67 0.31 -20.23
CA SER A 167 -7.65 -0.37 -21.52
C SER A 167 -9.06 -0.75 -21.99
N ILE A 168 -9.30 -0.58 -23.30
CA ILE A 168 -10.46 -1.10 -24.02
C ILE A 168 -9.96 -1.68 -25.34
N GLN A 169 -10.34 -2.92 -25.66
CA GLN A 169 -9.90 -3.62 -26.85
C GLN A 169 -11.05 -4.38 -27.48
N SER A 170 -11.29 -4.16 -28.78
CA SER A 170 -12.30 -4.87 -29.56
C SER A 170 -12.05 -4.68 -31.05
N GLY A 171 -12.33 -5.71 -31.86
CA GLY A 171 -12.30 -5.66 -33.32
C GLY A 171 -10.93 -5.40 -33.94
N THR A 172 -10.81 -5.71 -35.23
CA THR A 172 -9.59 -5.52 -36.04
C THR A 172 -9.89 -4.96 -37.43
N ALA A 173 -11.16 -4.95 -37.87
CA ALA A 173 -11.58 -4.52 -39.18
C ALA A 173 -12.79 -3.58 -39.12
N SER A 174 -12.84 -2.58 -39.99
CA SER A 174 -13.88 -1.54 -40.00
C SER A 174 -15.25 -2.02 -40.46
N ASN A 175 -15.33 -3.12 -41.19
CA ASN A 175 -16.56 -3.67 -41.78
C ASN A 175 -17.02 -4.98 -41.13
N VAL A 176 -16.44 -5.37 -40.00
CA VAL A 176 -16.81 -6.57 -39.23
C VAL A 176 -17.07 -6.18 -37.78
N LEU A 177 -18.30 -6.48 -37.29
CA LEU A 177 -18.62 -6.35 -35.87
C LEU A 177 -18.04 -7.57 -35.12
N PRO A 178 -17.18 -7.34 -34.12
CA PRO A 178 -16.50 -8.42 -33.41
C PRO A 178 -17.42 -9.16 -32.44
N GLU A 179 -16.98 -10.33 -31.98
CA GLU A 179 -17.71 -11.15 -31.01
C GLU A 179 -17.29 -10.84 -29.55
N THR A 180 -16.18 -10.14 -29.36
CA THR A 180 -15.67 -9.86 -28.02
C THR A 180 -15.13 -8.44 -27.87
N ALA A 181 -15.33 -7.86 -26.67
CA ALA A 181 -14.67 -6.65 -26.22
C ALA A 181 -14.14 -6.87 -24.81
N THR A 182 -12.97 -6.34 -24.50
CA THR A 182 -12.35 -6.44 -23.19
C THR A 182 -12.05 -5.05 -22.64
N ILE A 183 -12.50 -4.79 -21.42
CA ILE A 183 -12.23 -3.55 -20.66
C ILE A 183 -11.43 -3.94 -19.43
N ARG A 184 -10.34 -3.21 -19.14
CA ARG A 184 -9.54 -3.38 -17.91
C ARG A 184 -9.45 -2.07 -17.18
N GLY A 185 -9.61 -2.14 -15.86
CA GLY A 185 -9.55 -0.96 -15.01
C GLY A 185 -9.07 -1.26 -13.60
N THR A 186 -8.94 -0.19 -12.84
CA THR A 186 -8.56 -0.21 -11.43
C THR A 186 -9.55 0.57 -10.58
N VAL A 187 -9.69 0.17 -9.33
CA VAL A 187 -10.51 0.87 -8.33
C VAL A 187 -9.62 1.15 -7.10
N ARG A 188 -9.80 2.34 -6.51
CA ARG A 188 -9.19 2.73 -5.24
C ARG A 188 -10.27 3.20 -4.29
N THR A 189 -10.20 2.74 -3.05
CA THR A 189 -11.13 3.14 -1.98
C THR A 189 -10.36 3.20 -0.64
N LEU A 190 -10.98 3.79 0.36
CA LEU A 190 -10.45 3.75 1.73
C LEU A 190 -11.26 2.77 2.58
N GLU A 191 -12.57 2.90 2.57
CA GLU A 191 -13.46 2.13 3.44
C GLU A 191 -14.03 0.91 2.73
N THR A 192 -14.21 -0.16 3.48
CA THR A 192 -14.70 -1.46 2.98
C THR A 192 -16.10 -1.37 2.38
N ASP A 193 -17.01 -0.60 3.01
CA ASP A 193 -18.37 -0.44 2.50
C ASP A 193 -18.42 0.34 1.16
N VAL A 194 -17.49 1.29 0.95
CA VAL A 194 -17.32 1.96 -0.35
C VAL A 194 -16.78 0.99 -1.39
N GLN A 195 -15.82 0.15 -1.01
CA GLN A 195 -15.30 -0.90 -1.89
C GLN A 195 -16.42 -1.86 -2.36
N GLU A 196 -17.27 -2.30 -1.44
CA GLU A 196 -18.42 -3.16 -1.75
C GLU A 196 -19.39 -2.46 -2.70
N GLN A 197 -19.67 -1.16 -2.48
CA GLN A 197 -20.49 -0.35 -3.40
C GLN A 197 -19.86 -0.23 -4.78
N MET A 198 -18.54 -0.09 -4.88
CA MET A 198 -17.82 -0.04 -6.14
C MET A 198 -17.90 -1.38 -6.88
N ILE A 199 -17.73 -2.51 -6.21
CA ILE A 199 -17.86 -3.86 -6.79
C ILE A 199 -19.25 -4.05 -7.36
N ALA A 200 -20.29 -3.74 -6.57
CA ALA A 200 -21.67 -3.83 -7.01
C ALA A 200 -21.96 -2.89 -8.19
N GLY A 201 -21.43 -1.66 -8.14
CA GLY A 201 -21.54 -0.65 -9.18
C GLY A 201 -20.93 -1.10 -10.52
N VAL A 202 -19.73 -1.69 -10.50
CA VAL A 202 -19.06 -2.21 -11.70
C VAL A 202 -19.89 -3.31 -12.35
N ARG A 203 -20.43 -4.23 -11.57
CA ARG A 203 -21.32 -5.29 -12.07
C ARG A 203 -22.60 -4.73 -12.67
N ALA A 204 -23.25 -3.77 -12.00
CA ALA A 204 -24.48 -3.15 -12.47
C ALA A 204 -24.26 -2.33 -13.75
N ALA A 205 -23.11 -1.64 -13.87
CA ALA A 205 -22.74 -0.89 -15.07
C ALA A 205 -22.57 -1.80 -16.29
N ALA A 206 -21.93 -2.96 -16.10
CA ALA A 206 -21.77 -3.98 -17.13
C ALA A 206 -23.12 -4.58 -17.56
N GLN A 207 -23.94 -4.98 -16.58
CA GLN A 207 -25.26 -5.56 -16.83
C GLN A 207 -26.14 -4.61 -17.65
N SER A 208 -26.24 -3.35 -17.23
CA SER A 208 -27.06 -2.34 -17.91
C SER A 208 -26.61 -2.10 -19.37
N ALA A 209 -25.30 -2.15 -19.63
CA ALA A 209 -24.80 -2.00 -21.01
C ALA A 209 -25.13 -3.23 -21.87
N CYS A 210 -25.04 -4.43 -21.31
CA CYS A 210 -25.35 -5.68 -22.01
C CYS A 210 -26.83 -5.85 -22.25
N ASP A 211 -27.69 -5.50 -21.31
CA ASP A 211 -29.15 -5.55 -21.46
C ASP A 211 -29.67 -4.75 -22.67
N PHE A 212 -29.00 -3.62 -22.97
CA PHE A 212 -29.39 -2.79 -24.11
C PHE A 212 -29.12 -3.45 -25.47
N THR A 213 -28.01 -4.21 -25.57
CA THR A 213 -27.56 -4.82 -26.84
C THR A 213 -27.87 -6.32 -26.95
N GLY A 214 -28.29 -6.94 -25.84
CA GLY A 214 -28.45 -8.39 -25.75
C GLY A 214 -27.11 -9.15 -25.72
N ALA A 215 -26.00 -8.47 -25.42
CA ALA A 215 -24.68 -9.10 -25.19
C ALA A 215 -24.64 -9.73 -23.79
N GLU A 216 -23.62 -10.57 -23.58
CA GLU A 216 -23.30 -11.17 -22.27
C GLU A 216 -21.99 -10.61 -21.73
N PHE A 217 -21.74 -10.75 -20.42
CA PHE A 217 -20.45 -10.37 -19.85
C PHE A 217 -19.96 -11.35 -18.80
N ASN A 218 -18.62 -11.38 -18.68
CA ASN A 218 -17.90 -11.97 -17.56
C ASN A 218 -17.08 -10.90 -16.87
N LEU A 219 -17.19 -10.80 -15.53
CA LEU A 219 -16.44 -9.87 -14.69
C LEU A 219 -15.48 -10.63 -13.78
N ASP A 220 -14.19 -10.53 -14.06
CA ASP A 220 -13.11 -10.90 -13.14
C ASP A 220 -12.71 -9.65 -12.33
N TYR A 221 -13.24 -9.54 -11.10
CA TYR A 221 -12.92 -8.47 -10.17
C TYR A 221 -12.01 -9.02 -9.07
N ARG A 222 -10.87 -8.36 -8.86
CA ARG A 222 -9.83 -8.81 -7.93
C ARG A 222 -9.57 -7.74 -6.87
N ILE A 223 -9.83 -8.09 -5.63
CA ILE A 223 -9.36 -7.33 -4.46
C ILE A 223 -7.88 -7.67 -4.30
N MET A 224 -7.02 -6.66 -4.51
CA MET A 224 -5.56 -6.83 -4.46
C MET A 224 -5.07 -6.61 -3.03
N GLU A 225 -5.09 -5.35 -2.58
CA GLU A 225 -4.59 -4.96 -1.27
C GLU A 225 -5.63 -4.10 -0.53
N PRO A 226 -5.86 -4.33 0.77
CA PRO A 226 -6.67 -3.45 1.61
C PRO A 226 -6.09 -2.03 1.71
N ALA A 227 -6.86 -1.08 2.24
CA ALA A 227 -6.34 0.23 2.59
C ALA A 227 -5.41 0.13 3.81
N VAL A 228 -4.32 0.92 3.84
CA VAL A 228 -3.52 1.05 5.05
C VAL A 228 -4.23 2.00 6.01
N HIS A 229 -4.58 1.50 7.17
CA HIS A 229 -5.19 2.26 8.25
C HIS A 229 -4.28 2.23 9.48
N ASN A 230 -3.73 3.37 9.85
CA ASN A 230 -2.87 3.52 11.01
C ASN A 230 -3.68 3.51 12.31
N ASP A 231 -3.18 2.79 13.31
CA ASP A 231 -3.72 2.86 14.67
C ASP A 231 -3.43 4.23 15.30
N ASP A 232 -4.46 4.90 15.79
CA ASP A 232 -4.35 6.26 16.31
C ASP A 232 -3.44 6.35 17.54
N ALA A 233 -3.46 5.34 18.43
CA ALA A 233 -2.64 5.33 19.63
C ALA A 233 -1.16 5.11 19.29
N VAL A 234 -0.88 4.20 18.36
CA VAL A 234 0.48 3.96 17.85
C VAL A 234 1.01 5.24 17.20
N MET A 235 0.23 5.85 16.30
CA MET A 235 0.68 7.07 15.61
C MET A 235 0.87 8.24 16.56
N ALA A 236 -0.02 8.46 17.53
CA ALA A 236 0.15 9.51 18.53
C ALA A 236 1.47 9.32 19.28
N HIS A 237 1.74 8.09 19.75
CA HIS A 237 2.95 7.80 20.52
C HIS A 237 4.22 8.00 19.69
N ILE A 238 4.35 7.34 18.52
CA ILE A 238 5.60 7.40 17.75
C ILE A 238 5.86 8.79 17.15
N THR A 239 4.81 9.55 16.79
CA THR A 239 5.01 10.89 16.25
C THR A 239 5.48 11.88 17.31
N ASP A 240 5.07 11.75 18.56
CA ASP A 240 5.60 12.53 19.66
C ASP A 240 7.09 12.22 19.88
N VAL A 241 7.48 10.96 19.83
CA VAL A 241 8.89 10.55 19.88
C VAL A 241 9.69 11.14 18.70
N PHE A 242 9.14 11.11 17.51
CA PHE A 242 9.78 11.67 16.32
C PHE A 242 9.97 13.19 16.42
N ARG A 243 8.98 13.92 16.95
CA ARG A 243 9.07 15.38 17.19
C ARG A 243 10.15 15.72 18.23
N GLN A 244 10.22 14.93 19.29
CA GLN A 244 11.32 15.09 20.29
C GLN A 244 12.69 14.87 19.67
N MET A 245 12.82 13.95 18.72
CA MET A 245 14.09 13.60 18.07
C MET A 245 14.51 14.59 16.97
N LEU A 246 13.56 15.04 16.13
CA LEU A 246 13.84 15.82 14.91
C LEU A 246 13.37 17.27 14.98
N GLY A 247 12.54 17.64 15.96
CA GLY A 247 11.82 18.91 16.02
C GLY A 247 10.47 18.85 15.29
N GLU A 248 9.55 19.76 15.70
CA GLU A 248 8.16 19.80 15.19
C GLU A 248 8.09 19.93 13.66
N ASP A 249 8.89 20.82 13.07
CA ASP A 249 8.88 21.12 11.64
C ASP A 249 9.33 19.95 10.74
N SER A 250 10.01 18.96 11.33
CA SER A 250 10.51 17.78 10.61
C SER A 250 9.55 16.60 10.61
N VAL A 251 8.42 16.69 11.35
CA VAL A 251 7.42 15.61 11.46
C VAL A 251 6.08 16.11 10.91
N ILE A 252 5.78 15.72 9.68
CA ILE A 252 4.72 16.28 8.84
C ILE A 252 3.49 15.37 8.88
N GLU A 253 2.37 15.87 9.39
CA GLU A 253 1.09 15.19 9.23
C GLU A 253 0.49 15.53 7.86
N LEU A 254 0.25 14.52 7.04
CA LEU A 254 -0.40 14.70 5.74
C LEU A 254 -1.88 15.02 5.95
N THR A 255 -2.40 15.98 5.22
CA THR A 255 -3.82 16.36 5.26
C THR A 255 -4.70 15.27 4.65
N GLU A 256 -4.24 14.67 3.57
CA GLU A 256 -5.00 13.70 2.78
C GLU A 256 -4.27 12.33 2.74
N PRO A 257 -5.01 11.21 2.66
CA PRO A 257 -4.43 9.91 2.37
C PRO A 257 -3.83 9.90 0.96
N ARG A 258 -2.85 9.04 0.75
CA ARG A 258 -2.24 8.89 -0.58
C ARG A 258 -2.96 7.82 -1.40
N CYS A 259 -3.04 8.03 -2.72
CA CYS A 259 -3.76 7.13 -3.63
C CYS A 259 -2.96 5.87 -4.03
N GLY A 260 -1.76 5.65 -3.46
CA GLY A 260 -1.01 4.41 -3.59
C GLY A 260 -1.61 3.28 -2.76
N SER A 261 -1.13 2.08 -2.98
CA SER A 261 -1.42 0.89 -2.15
C SER A 261 -0.11 0.29 -1.65
N GLU A 262 -0.21 -0.49 -0.59
CA GLU A 262 0.94 -1.11 0.07
C GLU A 262 0.49 -2.44 0.68
N ASP A 263 1.22 -3.53 0.46
CA ASP A 263 0.84 -4.84 0.95
C ASP A 263 1.05 -4.99 2.47
N PHE A 264 1.73 -4.01 3.12
CA PHE A 264 1.73 -3.81 4.57
C PHE A 264 0.32 -3.86 5.16
N SER A 265 -0.69 -3.40 4.44
CA SER A 265 -2.10 -3.44 4.84
C SER A 265 -2.59 -4.84 5.22
N ASN A 266 -1.98 -5.89 4.69
CA ASN A 266 -2.34 -7.27 5.01
C ASN A 266 -1.98 -7.69 6.43
N TYR A 267 -1.03 -7.01 7.08
CA TYR A 267 -0.67 -7.27 8.48
C TYR A 267 -1.67 -6.68 9.48
N GLN A 268 -2.57 -5.81 9.04
CA GLN A 268 -3.62 -5.21 9.87
C GLN A 268 -4.68 -6.24 10.23
N ARG A 269 -4.50 -6.89 11.37
CA ARG A 269 -5.34 -7.98 11.87
C ARG A 269 -5.75 -7.74 13.31
N PRO A 270 -6.85 -8.35 13.79
CA PRO A 270 -7.20 -8.31 15.21
C PRO A 270 -6.01 -8.74 16.08
N GLY A 271 -5.66 -7.90 17.05
CA GLY A 271 -4.54 -8.12 17.97
C GLY A 271 -3.20 -7.55 17.51
N VAL A 272 -3.09 -7.01 16.28
CA VAL A 272 -1.88 -6.34 15.78
C VAL A 272 -2.19 -4.87 15.54
N GLN A 273 -1.57 -4.00 16.33
CA GLN A 273 -1.63 -2.55 16.10
C GLN A 273 -0.58 -2.15 15.06
N THR A 274 -0.93 -1.25 14.14
CA THR A 274 -0.04 -0.91 13.03
C THR A 274 0.23 0.59 12.94
N GLY A 275 1.48 0.94 12.62
CA GLY A 275 1.91 2.29 12.30
C GLY A 275 2.74 2.32 11.02
N TYR A 276 2.24 3.01 10.01
CA TYR A 276 2.93 3.20 8.74
C TYR A 276 3.24 4.68 8.53
N PHE A 277 4.49 5.00 8.20
CA PHE A 277 4.94 6.36 8.01
C PHE A 277 5.95 6.45 6.86
N TRP A 278 6.27 7.67 6.45
CA TRP A 278 7.18 7.89 5.32
C TRP A 278 8.41 8.66 5.76
N LEU A 279 9.51 8.30 5.13
CA LEU A 279 10.80 8.95 5.25
C LEU A 279 11.01 9.89 4.06
N GLY A 280 11.24 11.16 4.30
CA GLY A 280 11.54 12.13 3.25
C GLY A 280 12.86 11.80 2.56
N GLY A 281 12.87 11.75 1.24
CA GLY A 281 14.03 11.38 0.43
C GLY A 281 14.44 12.40 -0.63
N ALA A 282 13.71 13.51 -0.79
CA ALA A 282 14.05 14.54 -1.79
C ALA A 282 15.29 15.32 -1.38
N TYR A 283 16.14 15.64 -2.36
CA TYR A 283 17.28 16.52 -2.12
C TYR A 283 16.82 17.93 -1.68
N PRO A 284 17.55 18.58 -0.76
CA PRO A 284 17.21 19.92 -0.32
C PRO A 284 17.17 20.91 -1.49
N GLY A 285 16.07 21.66 -1.60
CA GLY A 285 15.87 22.67 -2.66
C GLY A 285 15.48 22.11 -4.03
N GLU A 286 15.23 20.82 -4.16
CA GLU A 286 14.72 20.23 -5.40
C GLU A 286 13.26 20.63 -5.62
N ALA A 287 13.01 21.44 -6.66
CA ALA A 287 11.68 21.94 -6.96
C ALA A 287 10.73 20.86 -7.50
N HIS A 288 11.27 19.85 -8.16
CA HIS A 288 10.53 18.74 -8.78
C HIS A 288 11.23 17.42 -8.48
N PRO A 289 11.11 16.90 -7.26
CA PRO A 289 11.74 15.65 -6.91
C PRO A 289 11.19 14.50 -7.76
N SER A 290 12.09 13.59 -8.16
CA SER A 290 11.66 12.38 -8.85
C SER A 290 10.81 11.51 -7.92
N THR A 291 9.78 10.90 -8.50
CA THR A 291 8.87 10.01 -7.76
C THR A 291 9.24 8.55 -7.97
N ASN A 292 8.76 7.68 -7.09
CA ASN A 292 8.91 6.22 -7.22
C ASN A 292 8.41 5.73 -8.59
N HIS A 293 8.86 4.57 -9.02
CA HIS A 293 8.49 3.90 -10.29
C HIS A 293 8.87 4.67 -11.56
N GLN A 294 9.90 5.51 -11.49
CA GLN A 294 10.45 6.21 -12.64
C GLN A 294 11.90 5.79 -12.90
N PRO A 295 12.32 5.66 -14.19
CA PRO A 295 13.70 5.24 -14.52
C PRO A 295 14.80 6.14 -13.98
N ARG A 296 14.47 7.40 -13.67
CA ARG A 296 15.39 8.39 -13.12
C ARG A 296 15.13 8.68 -11.64
N TYR A 297 14.44 7.77 -10.95
CA TYR A 297 14.23 7.91 -9.51
C TYR A 297 15.56 8.04 -8.79
N ASN A 298 15.69 9.10 -8.02
CA ASN A 298 16.87 9.39 -7.22
C ASN A 298 16.42 10.02 -5.89
N TRP A 299 17.16 9.74 -4.84
CA TRP A 299 16.83 10.20 -3.51
C TRP A 299 18.10 10.42 -2.69
N ASP A 300 18.04 11.27 -1.67
CA ASP A 300 19.16 11.60 -0.81
C ASP A 300 19.40 10.48 0.20
N GLU A 301 20.43 9.68 -0.04
CA GLU A 301 20.80 8.53 0.80
C GLU A 301 21.11 8.91 2.24
N ARG A 302 21.44 10.18 2.54
CA ARG A 302 21.69 10.66 3.91
C ARG A 302 20.45 10.51 4.79
N THR A 303 19.24 10.48 4.22
CA THR A 303 17.98 10.27 4.94
C THR A 303 17.88 8.89 5.59
N MET A 304 18.65 7.89 5.11
CA MET A 304 18.69 6.57 5.75
C MET A 304 19.05 6.64 7.23
N ARG A 305 19.93 7.57 7.59
CA ARG A 305 20.27 7.80 9.00
C ARG A 305 19.04 8.22 9.82
N THR A 306 18.23 9.11 9.27
CA THR A 306 16.97 9.54 9.91
C THR A 306 16.00 8.37 10.07
N GLY A 307 15.83 7.55 9.02
CA GLY A 307 14.98 6.35 9.08
C GLY A 307 15.40 5.36 10.16
N VAL A 308 16.72 5.08 10.25
CA VAL A 308 17.28 4.21 11.30
C VAL A 308 17.05 4.81 12.69
N GLN A 309 17.28 6.11 12.86
CA GLN A 309 17.06 6.78 14.13
C GLN A 309 15.60 6.75 14.55
N ALA A 310 14.66 6.98 13.59
CA ALA A 310 13.23 6.93 13.84
C ALA A 310 12.76 5.52 14.26
N ALA A 311 13.20 4.48 13.55
CA ALA A 311 12.87 3.10 13.90
C ALA A 311 13.42 2.73 15.29
N CYS A 312 14.68 3.10 15.60
CA CYS A 312 15.27 2.87 16.92
C CYS A 312 14.53 3.64 18.02
N ALA A 313 14.22 4.93 17.80
CA ALA A 313 13.52 5.75 18.78
C ALA A 313 12.13 5.20 19.09
N ALA A 314 11.36 4.81 18.04
CA ALA A 314 10.06 4.18 18.22
C ALA A 314 10.17 2.86 19.00
N VAL A 315 11.14 1.99 18.70
CA VAL A 315 11.36 0.75 19.46
C VAL A 315 11.72 1.03 20.90
N CYS A 316 12.65 1.95 21.14
CA CYS A 316 13.11 2.28 22.50
C CYS A 316 11.98 2.87 23.36
N SER A 317 11.11 3.71 22.76
CA SER A 317 10.01 4.34 23.49
C SER A 317 8.95 3.37 23.99
N TYR A 318 8.84 2.20 23.38
CA TYR A 318 7.94 1.14 23.84
C TYR A 318 8.63 0.16 24.80
N LEU A 319 9.92 -0.12 24.62
CA LEU A 319 10.59 -1.23 25.27
C LEU A 319 11.59 -0.81 26.37
N ILE A 320 11.94 0.46 26.50
CA ILE A 320 12.71 0.97 27.62
C ILE A 320 11.73 1.54 28.64
N ALA A 321 11.80 1.03 29.89
CA ALA A 321 11.03 1.63 30.99
C ALA A 321 11.70 2.94 31.43
N ASP A 322 10.88 3.92 31.76
CA ASP A 322 11.29 5.17 32.42
C ASP A 322 12.04 4.92 33.73
#